data_fb68a890c79d658f4be73e0266e462dc
#
_entry.id   fb68a890c79d658f4be73e0266e462dc
#
_cell.length_a   1.000
_cell.length_b   1.000
_cell.length_c   1.000
_cell.angle_alpha   90.00
_cell.angle_beta   90.00
_cell.angle_gamma   90.00
#
_symmetry.space_group_name_H-M   'P 1'
#
loop_
_entity.id
_entity.type
_entity.pdbx_description
1 polymer ?
#
loop_
_entity_poly.entity_id
_entity_poly.type
_entity_poly.pdbx_seq_one_letter_code
_entity_poly.pdbx_strand_id
1 'polypeptide(L)'
;MDKPILIDQRKSLERRLRFVKLENAVQPSHSDEKSSLTYEQLSRLISLSIHPSPTSQSFRELPLIRTIRFKLMRSKKNRKLHCEIEQFCRVYNHFIAVIERYYRLFNKHPSANRLKMLLPKLKRTRRFLWLKGLPSQALQDVVERIDRAYKRFFKERKKGKRCGKPHFKQPENYKSFTLKQAGWELVGEHSLRIGDFVFKFHKSREIPAEKVKTVTVKRDKLGDIYVFFVVKSTEFVPKRCATGKSVGIDFGFDQFLTLSDGTSVDAPMFFKRDLRYIRQLSRSMSRKTHNSNSWNSTRLDLNRAYRAIQHKRDDWHWRLAHELCQKYDLICFETLNFKFFQRKHGKKIQDFGFVNFVKKLKYLAKRYGTQIVFVDRFFPSSQLCNACGYQNPELKDLKIREWVCPVCGASHERDFNASKNILDEGGRALAGLTEFKNFEVIG
;
A
#
# COMPACT_ATOMS: atom_id res chain seq x y z
N MET A 1 20.28 24.30 -7.92
CA MET A 1 20.09 24.37 -9.37
C MET A 1 19.60 23.03 -9.83
N ASP A 2 18.36 22.96 -10.18
CA ASP A 2 17.62 22.58 -11.36
C ASP A 2 16.19 22.16 -11.03
N LYS A 3 15.31 23.14 -11.20
CA LYS A 3 13.88 22.93 -11.42
C LYS A 3 13.56 23.55 -12.76
N PRO A 4 13.37 22.80 -13.84
CA PRO A 4 12.44 23.30 -14.86
C PRO A 4 11.64 22.30 -15.69
N ILE A 5 11.66 21.00 -15.47
CA ILE A 5 11.06 20.07 -16.45
C ILE A 5 9.54 19.88 -16.31
N LEU A 6 8.95 20.08 -15.12
CA LEU A 6 7.51 19.90 -14.89
C LEU A 6 6.62 21.08 -15.37
N ILE A 7 7.18 22.27 -15.48
CA ILE A 7 6.44 23.47 -15.90
C ILE A 7 6.23 23.49 -17.43
N ASP A 8 7.14 22.90 -18.18
CA ASP A 8 7.08 22.92 -19.64
C ASP A 8 6.03 21.94 -20.22
N GLN A 9 5.82 20.82 -19.55
CA GLN A 9 4.78 19.85 -19.97
C GLN A 9 3.37 20.41 -19.75
N ARG A 10 3.13 21.17 -18.69
CA ARG A 10 1.83 21.81 -18.42
C ARG A 10 1.51 22.88 -19.44
N LYS A 11 2.50 23.71 -19.79
CA LYS A 11 2.37 24.75 -20.83
C LYS A 11 2.17 24.15 -22.24
N SER A 12 2.76 23.01 -22.54
CA SER A 12 2.55 22.27 -23.80
C SER A 12 1.12 21.72 -23.89
N LEU A 13 0.57 21.20 -22.79
CA LEU A 13 -0.81 20.71 -22.72
C LEU A 13 -1.81 21.87 -22.87
N GLU A 14 -1.57 22.99 -22.19
CA GLU A 14 -2.42 24.19 -22.28
C GLU A 14 -2.41 24.80 -23.71
N ARG A 15 -1.27 24.78 -24.41
CA ARG A 15 -1.20 25.22 -25.83
C ARG A 15 -1.98 24.29 -26.75
N ARG A 16 -1.91 22.95 -26.54
CA ARG A 16 -2.68 21.98 -27.35
C ARG A 16 -4.20 22.10 -27.08
N LEU A 17 -4.60 22.33 -25.84
CA LEU A 17 -6.02 22.56 -25.49
C LEU A 17 -6.56 23.87 -26.05
N ARG A 18 -5.73 24.93 -26.18
CA ARG A 18 -6.11 26.18 -26.88
C ARG A 18 -6.30 25.96 -28.38
N PHE A 19 -5.50 25.11 -29.01
CA PHE A 19 -5.64 24.81 -30.44
C PHE A 19 -6.95 24.09 -30.73
N VAL A 20 -7.34 23.11 -29.92
CA VAL A 20 -8.63 22.39 -30.04
C VAL A 20 -9.84 23.32 -29.80
N LYS A 21 -9.69 24.37 -28.96
CA LYS A 21 -10.75 25.38 -28.76
C LYS A 21 -10.88 26.39 -29.91
N LEU A 22 -9.84 26.57 -30.72
CA LEU A 22 -9.87 27.53 -31.84
C LEU A 22 -10.44 26.91 -33.13
N GLU A 23 -10.40 25.59 -33.31
CA GLU A 23 -11.00 24.92 -34.47
C GLU A 23 -12.52 24.72 -34.35
N ASN A 24 -13.12 24.87 -33.14
CA ASN A 24 -14.56 24.73 -32.89
C ASN A 24 -15.32 26.06 -32.71
N ALA A 25 -14.70 27.17 -33.08
CA ALA A 25 -15.37 28.50 -33.07
C ALA A 25 -16.15 28.73 -34.37
N VAL A 26 -17.22 27.97 -34.60
CA VAL A 26 -18.30 28.30 -35.52
C VAL A 26 -19.54 28.57 -34.68
N GLN A 27 -20.11 29.73 -34.91
CA GLN A 27 -21.18 30.50 -34.23
C GLN A 27 -22.23 29.72 -33.41
N PRO A 28 -22.71 30.31 -32.29
CA PRO A 28 -23.72 29.70 -31.44
C PRO A 28 -25.12 30.05 -31.96
N SER A 29 -25.89 29.07 -32.33
CA SER A 29 -27.34 29.13 -32.32
C SER A 29 -27.85 28.46 -31.03
N HIS A 30 -28.75 29.16 -30.33
CA HIS A 30 -29.34 28.79 -29.06
C HIS A 30 -29.90 27.37 -29.02
N SER A 31 -29.35 26.51 -28.16
CA SER A 31 -30.04 25.51 -27.37
C SER A 31 -29.05 24.88 -26.38
N ASP A 32 -29.33 24.93 -25.08
CA ASP A 32 -28.58 24.30 -23.99
C ASP A 32 -28.65 22.77 -24.09
N GLU A 33 -27.84 22.17 -24.94
CA GLU A 33 -27.53 20.75 -24.87
C GLU A 33 -26.14 20.58 -24.24
N LYS A 34 -26.14 20.12 -22.99
CA LYS A 34 -24.96 19.52 -22.36
C LYS A 34 -24.55 18.32 -23.22
N SER A 35 -23.72 18.53 -24.23
CA SER A 35 -23.19 17.47 -25.08
C SER A 35 -22.34 16.51 -24.27
N SER A 36 -22.90 15.38 -23.87
CA SER A 36 -22.14 14.25 -23.38
C SER A 36 -21.23 13.75 -24.49
N LEU A 37 -19.92 13.83 -24.28
CA LEU A 37 -18.95 13.23 -25.20
C LEU A 37 -19.27 11.75 -25.35
N THR A 38 -19.36 11.27 -26.60
CA THR A 38 -19.59 9.85 -26.87
C THR A 38 -18.41 9.01 -26.37
N TYR A 39 -18.65 7.72 -26.08
CA TYR A 39 -17.61 6.77 -25.67
C TYR A 39 -16.40 6.76 -26.64
N GLU A 40 -16.64 6.90 -27.94
CA GLU A 40 -15.57 6.99 -28.95
C GLU A 40 -14.77 8.30 -28.84
N GLN A 41 -15.43 9.42 -28.57
CA GLN A 41 -14.74 10.70 -28.38
C GLN A 41 -13.91 10.71 -27.10
N LEU A 42 -14.43 10.14 -25.99
CA LEU A 42 -13.70 9.93 -24.76
C LEU A 42 -12.54 8.95 -24.96
N SER A 43 -12.73 7.86 -25.70
CA SER A 43 -11.69 6.90 -26.03
C SER A 43 -10.58 7.54 -26.86
N ARG A 44 -10.90 8.40 -27.82
CA ARG A 44 -9.91 9.18 -28.58
C ARG A 44 -9.17 10.20 -27.73
N LEU A 45 -9.84 10.92 -26.84
CA LEU A 45 -9.20 11.87 -25.93
C LEU A 45 -8.27 11.16 -24.92
N ILE A 46 -8.70 10.01 -24.42
CA ILE A 46 -7.90 9.17 -23.54
C ILE A 46 -6.68 8.62 -24.29
N SER A 47 -6.85 8.13 -25.52
CA SER A 47 -5.73 7.65 -26.34
C SER A 47 -4.75 8.76 -26.69
N LEU A 48 -5.20 9.98 -26.99
CA LEU A 48 -4.34 11.13 -27.23
C LEU A 48 -3.60 11.59 -25.97
N SER A 49 -4.18 11.41 -24.77
CA SER A 49 -3.55 11.74 -23.48
C SER A 49 -2.55 10.69 -23.02
N ILE A 50 -2.71 9.44 -23.45
CA ILE A 50 -1.87 8.30 -23.06
C ILE A 50 -0.69 8.09 -24.02
N HIS A 51 -0.80 8.53 -25.28
CA HIS A 51 0.26 8.38 -26.26
C HIS A 51 1.13 9.64 -26.39
N PRO A 52 2.37 9.64 -25.90
CA PRO A 52 3.39 10.51 -26.47
C PRO A 52 3.67 10.04 -27.90
N SER A 53 3.80 11.00 -28.84
CA SER A 53 4.15 10.76 -30.24
C SER A 53 5.26 9.71 -30.41
N PRO A 54 5.26 8.93 -31.49
CA PRO A 54 6.12 7.74 -31.67
C PRO A 54 7.59 8.05 -32.03
N THR A 55 8.17 9.09 -31.47
CA THR A 55 9.58 9.43 -31.68
C THR A 55 10.33 9.37 -30.36
N SER A 56 11.24 8.43 -30.29
CA SER A 56 12.20 8.08 -29.23
C SER A 56 11.69 7.08 -28.19
N GLN A 57 12.30 5.90 -28.22
CA GLN A 57 12.32 4.93 -27.13
C GLN A 57 13.05 5.53 -25.92
N SER A 58 12.38 6.41 -25.18
CA SER A 58 12.92 6.94 -23.93
C SER A 58 12.53 5.98 -22.79
N PHE A 59 13.50 5.18 -22.38
CA PHE A 59 13.43 4.45 -21.10
C PHE A 59 13.29 5.49 -19.97
N ARG A 60 12.22 5.43 -19.19
CA ARG A 60 12.11 6.21 -17.95
C ARG A 60 12.94 5.53 -16.87
N GLU A 61 14.04 6.15 -16.48
CA GLU A 61 14.76 5.79 -15.27
C GLU A 61 13.91 6.19 -14.06
N LEU A 62 13.27 5.23 -13.43
CA LEU A 62 12.64 5.45 -12.14
C LEU A 62 13.60 4.93 -11.06
N PRO A 63 14.06 5.77 -10.13
CA PRO A 63 14.79 5.29 -8.96
C PRO A 63 13.82 4.47 -8.10
N LEU A 64 13.80 3.16 -8.31
CA LEU A 64 12.91 2.26 -7.60
C LEU A 64 13.59 1.77 -6.33
N ILE A 65 13.08 2.18 -5.17
CA ILE A 65 13.49 1.60 -3.89
C ILE A 65 12.69 0.31 -3.70
N ARG A 66 13.38 -0.83 -3.75
CA ARG A 66 12.78 -2.16 -3.52
C ARG A 66 13.14 -2.70 -2.15
N THR A 67 12.21 -3.41 -1.56
CA THR A 67 12.45 -4.24 -0.39
C THR A 67 12.33 -5.70 -0.77
N ILE A 68 13.43 -6.43 -0.73
CA ILE A 68 13.50 -7.86 -1.01
C ILE A 68 13.48 -8.60 0.32
N ARG A 69 12.55 -9.55 0.47
CA ARG A 69 12.37 -10.33 1.70
C ARG A 69 12.77 -11.78 1.48
N PHE A 70 13.63 -12.29 2.37
CA PHE A 70 13.96 -13.71 2.45
C PHE A 70 13.70 -14.27 3.84
N LYS A 71 13.32 -15.54 3.91
CA LYS A 71 13.22 -16.28 5.16
C LYS A 71 14.58 -16.88 5.51
N LEU A 72 15.04 -16.71 6.75
CA LEU A 72 16.23 -17.41 7.23
C LEU A 72 15.96 -18.91 7.36
N MET A 73 16.94 -19.73 7.01
CA MET A 73 16.91 -21.15 7.30
C MET A 73 16.94 -21.37 8.82
N ARG A 74 16.18 -22.36 9.28
CA ARG A 74 16.15 -22.70 10.71
C ARG A 74 17.49 -23.22 11.16
N SER A 75 18.06 -22.63 12.19
CA SER A 75 19.36 -22.98 12.78
C SER A 75 19.36 -22.63 14.26
N LYS A 76 20.17 -23.36 15.05
CA LYS A 76 20.43 -23.01 16.46
C LYS A 76 20.98 -21.58 16.60
N LYS A 77 21.73 -21.11 15.61
CA LYS A 77 22.28 -19.74 15.55
C LYS A 77 21.18 -18.64 15.56
N ASN A 78 19.98 -18.94 15.06
CA ASN A 78 18.88 -17.97 15.02
C ASN A 78 18.44 -17.52 16.43
N ARG A 79 18.74 -18.30 17.48
CA ARG A 79 18.50 -17.92 18.88
C ARG A 79 19.22 -16.59 19.23
N LYS A 80 20.40 -16.36 18.65
CA LYS A 80 21.14 -15.12 18.82
C LYS A 80 20.32 -13.90 18.36
N LEU A 81 19.70 -13.99 17.18
CA LEU A 81 18.86 -12.90 16.63
C LEU A 81 17.60 -12.66 17.46
N HIS A 82 16.99 -13.72 18.02
CA HIS A 82 15.88 -13.58 18.96
C HIS A 82 16.30 -12.82 20.21
N CYS A 83 17.43 -13.17 20.81
CA CYS A 83 17.98 -12.46 21.98
C CYS A 83 18.32 -11.01 21.66
N GLU A 84 18.92 -10.73 20.50
CA GLU A 84 19.23 -9.36 20.08
C GLU A 84 17.96 -8.51 19.91
N ILE A 85 16.88 -9.06 19.29
CA ILE A 85 15.59 -8.37 19.17
C ILE A 85 15.04 -7.99 20.55
N GLU A 86 15.16 -8.89 21.54
CA GLU A 86 14.72 -8.61 22.92
C GLU A 86 15.60 -7.56 23.62
N GLN A 87 16.92 -7.62 23.38
CA GLN A 87 17.85 -6.61 23.86
C GLN A 87 17.53 -5.23 23.25
N PHE A 88 17.23 -5.14 21.96
CA PHE A 88 16.76 -3.88 21.34
C PHE A 88 15.43 -3.39 21.92
N CYS A 89 14.54 -4.28 22.34
CA CYS A 89 13.34 -3.89 23.08
C CYS A 89 13.67 -3.22 24.42
N ARG A 90 14.63 -3.78 25.17
CA ARG A 90 15.12 -3.17 26.43
C ARG A 90 15.70 -1.77 26.19
N VAL A 91 16.50 -1.61 25.12
CA VAL A 91 17.04 -0.30 24.70
C VAL A 91 15.90 0.67 24.36
N TYR A 92 14.92 0.23 23.58
CA TYR A 92 13.74 1.03 23.24
C TYR A 92 13.03 1.54 24.50
N ASN A 93 12.73 0.64 25.44
CA ASN A 93 12.06 0.98 26.69
C ASN A 93 12.90 1.93 27.55
N HIS A 94 14.22 1.72 27.63
CA HIS A 94 15.10 2.63 28.33
C HIS A 94 15.02 4.05 27.77
N PHE A 95 15.05 4.24 26.45
CA PHE A 95 14.95 5.56 25.85
C PHE A 95 13.57 6.19 25.99
N ILE A 96 12.48 5.41 26.02
CA ILE A 96 11.16 5.94 26.37
C ILE A 96 11.17 6.54 27.79
N ALA A 97 11.74 5.82 28.77
CA ALA A 97 11.87 6.32 30.15
C ALA A 97 12.75 7.58 30.22
N VAL A 98 13.87 7.62 29.49
CA VAL A 98 14.75 8.80 29.42
C VAL A 98 14.00 10.00 28.85
N ILE A 99 13.23 9.83 27.78
CA ILE A 99 12.44 10.90 27.15
C ILE A 99 11.37 11.42 28.12
N GLU A 100 10.66 10.53 28.80
CA GLU A 100 9.63 10.91 29.78
C GLU A 100 10.21 11.69 30.96
N ARG A 101 11.39 11.26 31.47
CA ARG A 101 12.11 11.99 32.53
C ARG A 101 12.59 13.35 32.04
N TYR A 102 13.17 13.40 30.84
CA TYR A 102 13.64 14.65 30.24
C TYR A 102 12.49 15.66 30.06
N TYR A 103 11.35 15.19 29.58
CA TYR A 103 10.16 16.03 29.40
C TYR A 103 9.64 16.58 30.73
N ARG A 104 9.60 15.76 31.78
CA ARG A 104 9.19 16.22 33.13
C ARG A 104 10.11 17.30 33.68
N LEU A 105 11.42 17.20 33.41
CA LEU A 105 12.39 18.16 33.95
C LEU A 105 12.46 19.46 33.13
N PHE A 106 12.35 19.38 31.82
CA PHE A 106 12.64 20.50 30.94
C PHE A 106 11.44 20.96 30.09
N ASN A 107 10.30 20.32 30.22
CA ASN A 107 9.09 20.55 29.40
C ASN A 107 9.37 20.59 27.89
N LYS A 108 10.43 19.92 27.44
CA LYS A 108 10.89 19.86 26.05
C LYS A 108 11.18 18.41 25.65
N HIS A 109 10.97 18.10 24.37
CA HIS A 109 11.33 16.80 23.82
C HIS A 109 12.82 16.81 23.40
N PRO A 110 13.65 15.82 23.83
CA PRO A 110 15.05 15.78 23.43
C PRO A 110 15.19 15.43 21.97
N SER A 111 16.18 16.00 21.27
CA SER A 111 16.48 15.65 19.89
C SER A 111 17.04 14.22 19.75
N ALA A 112 16.86 13.61 18.59
CA ALA A 112 17.44 12.29 18.29
C ALA A 112 18.96 12.27 18.46
N ASN A 113 19.65 13.35 18.07
CA ASN A 113 21.12 13.44 18.22
C ASN A 113 21.53 13.45 19.69
N ARG A 114 20.85 14.23 20.55
CA ARG A 114 21.10 14.23 22.00
C ARG A 114 20.92 12.83 22.61
N LEU A 115 19.89 12.10 22.19
CA LEU A 115 19.68 10.73 22.65
C LEU A 115 20.75 9.77 22.15
N LYS A 116 21.21 9.90 20.88
CA LYS A 116 22.30 9.08 20.33
C LYS A 116 23.62 9.30 21.08
N MET A 117 23.91 10.52 21.51
CA MET A 117 25.10 10.83 22.31
C MET A 117 25.13 10.13 23.68
N LEU A 118 23.99 9.65 24.17
CA LEU A 118 23.94 8.85 25.39
C LEU A 118 24.40 7.41 25.17
N LEU A 119 24.34 6.86 23.96
CA LEU A 119 24.68 5.47 23.65
C LEU A 119 26.15 5.11 24.03
N PRO A 120 27.18 5.90 23.68
CA PRO A 120 28.54 5.65 24.12
C PRO A 120 28.70 5.69 25.65
N LYS A 121 28.02 6.62 26.32
CA LYS A 121 28.04 6.73 27.78
C LYS A 121 27.41 5.49 28.44
N LEU A 122 26.24 5.04 27.94
CA LEU A 122 25.57 3.83 28.40
C LEU A 122 26.48 2.58 28.24
N LYS A 123 27.19 2.43 27.11
CA LYS A 123 28.12 1.31 26.88
C LYS A 123 29.26 1.22 27.89
N ARG A 124 29.59 2.32 28.59
CA ARG A 124 30.62 2.36 29.65
C ARG A 124 30.07 2.01 31.03
N THR A 125 28.73 2.11 31.22
CA THR A 125 28.08 1.85 32.50
C THR A 125 27.95 0.36 32.76
N ARG A 126 28.31 -0.14 33.95
CA ARG A 126 28.26 -1.57 34.35
C ARG A 126 26.91 -2.23 34.02
N ARG A 127 25.83 -1.58 34.27
CA ARG A 127 24.44 -2.06 34.01
C ARG A 127 24.18 -2.33 32.51
N PHE A 128 24.87 -1.64 31.62
CA PHE A 128 24.62 -1.67 30.16
C PHE A 128 25.80 -2.19 29.36
N LEU A 129 26.78 -2.84 29.97
CA LEU A 129 27.98 -3.41 29.28
C LEU A 129 27.59 -4.35 28.13
N TRP A 130 26.45 -5.05 28.26
CA TRP A 130 25.92 -5.93 27.23
C TRP A 130 25.58 -5.20 25.91
N LEU A 131 25.44 -3.87 25.90
CA LEU A 131 25.30 -3.08 24.67
C LEU A 131 26.55 -3.12 23.77
N LYS A 132 27.71 -3.48 24.30
CA LYS A 132 28.95 -3.63 23.51
C LYS A 132 28.81 -4.75 22.47
N GLY A 133 28.04 -5.81 22.78
CA GLY A 133 27.75 -6.93 21.87
C GLY A 133 26.70 -6.64 20.79
N LEU A 134 26.09 -5.44 20.79
CA LEU A 134 25.09 -5.08 19.79
C LEU A 134 25.65 -4.14 18.72
N PRO A 135 25.24 -4.30 17.44
CA PRO A 135 25.64 -3.41 16.37
C PRO A 135 25.27 -1.95 16.66
N SER A 136 26.23 -1.06 16.62
CA SER A 136 26.04 0.35 16.97
C SER A 136 25.03 1.07 16.09
N GLN A 137 24.99 0.77 14.79
CA GLN A 137 24.00 1.33 13.88
C GLN A 137 22.57 0.90 14.19
N ALA A 138 22.39 -0.36 14.64
CA ALA A 138 21.08 -0.83 15.07
C ALA A 138 20.62 -0.14 16.36
N LEU A 139 21.53 0.14 17.30
CA LEU A 139 21.23 0.94 18.50
C LEU A 139 20.78 2.37 18.14
N GLN A 140 21.47 3.00 17.19
CA GLN A 140 21.09 4.32 16.68
C GLN A 140 19.72 4.29 15.98
N ASP A 141 19.41 3.24 15.20
CA ASP A 141 18.11 3.08 14.55
C ASP A 141 16.97 2.96 15.56
N VAL A 142 17.21 2.30 16.72
CA VAL A 142 16.20 2.27 17.80
C VAL A 142 15.82 3.68 18.24
N VAL A 143 16.81 4.55 18.47
CA VAL A 143 16.59 5.95 18.85
C VAL A 143 15.83 6.71 17.74
N GLU A 144 16.23 6.53 16.49
CA GLU A 144 15.56 7.17 15.36
C GLU A 144 14.12 6.68 15.16
N ARG A 145 13.85 5.42 15.44
CA ARG A 145 12.47 4.88 15.42
C ARG A 145 11.60 5.56 16.46
N ILE A 146 12.13 5.81 17.64
CA ILE A 146 11.42 6.52 18.71
C ILE A 146 11.16 7.97 18.28
N ASP A 147 12.18 8.67 17.78
CA ASP A 147 12.07 10.06 17.30
C ASP A 147 11.00 10.18 16.18
N ARG A 148 11.02 9.28 15.18
CA ARG A 148 9.99 9.23 14.13
C ARG A 148 8.59 9.01 14.70
N ALA A 149 8.46 8.17 15.73
CA ALA A 149 7.17 7.90 16.36
C ALA A 149 6.65 9.13 17.12
N TYR A 150 7.50 9.87 17.83
CA TYR A 150 7.14 11.13 18.49
C TYR A 150 6.82 12.25 17.48
N LYS A 151 7.61 12.40 16.42
CA LYS A 151 7.31 13.35 15.32
C LYS A 151 5.95 13.09 14.70
N ARG A 152 5.60 11.81 14.46
CA ARG A 152 4.27 11.43 14.00
C ARG A 152 3.20 11.79 15.03
N PHE A 153 3.42 11.48 16.30
CA PHE A 153 2.49 11.81 17.38
C PHE A 153 2.19 13.32 17.41
N PHE A 154 3.21 14.17 17.42
CA PHE A 154 3.03 15.62 17.43
C PHE A 154 2.33 16.13 16.15
N LYS A 155 2.70 15.60 14.98
CA LYS A 155 2.07 15.95 13.70
C LYS A 155 0.57 15.63 13.68
N GLU A 156 0.19 14.43 14.15
CA GLU A 156 -1.22 14.01 14.16
C GLU A 156 -2.03 14.77 15.24
N ARG A 157 -1.42 15.07 16.39
CA ARG A 157 -2.05 15.90 17.44
C ARG A 157 -2.31 17.33 16.97
N LYS A 158 -1.35 17.95 16.26
CA LYS A 158 -1.56 19.28 15.61
C LYS A 158 -2.72 19.30 14.63
N LYS A 159 -3.03 18.16 14.01
CA LYS A 159 -4.19 18.00 13.10
C LYS A 159 -5.50 17.66 13.82
N GLY A 160 -5.55 17.76 15.15
CA GLY A 160 -6.72 17.41 15.95
C GLY A 160 -7.03 15.90 16.02
N LYS A 161 -6.17 15.04 15.45
CA LYS A 161 -6.42 13.61 15.43
C LYS A 161 -6.04 12.94 16.76
N ARG A 162 -6.87 12.01 17.24
CA ARG A 162 -6.54 11.17 18.38
C ARG A 162 -5.37 10.24 18.01
N CYS A 163 -4.22 10.44 18.62
CA CYS A 163 -3.03 9.61 18.45
C CYS A 163 -2.38 9.38 19.84
N GLY A 164 -2.06 8.12 20.15
CA GLY A 164 -1.36 7.77 21.37
C GLY A 164 0.13 8.12 21.30
N LYS A 165 0.71 8.58 22.41
CA LYS A 165 2.17 8.76 22.52
C LYS A 165 2.89 7.40 22.46
N PRO A 166 4.15 7.35 21.99
CA PRO A 166 4.97 6.16 22.13
C PRO A 166 5.08 5.72 23.59
N HIS A 167 4.91 4.43 23.84
CA HIS A 167 4.90 3.81 25.16
C HIS A 167 5.82 2.59 25.21
N PHE A 168 6.04 2.03 26.40
CA PHE A 168 6.82 0.80 26.60
C PHE A 168 6.27 -0.37 25.76
N LYS A 169 7.15 -1.22 25.29
CA LYS A 169 6.81 -2.42 24.53
C LYS A 169 7.16 -3.68 25.29
N GLN A 170 6.29 -4.65 25.21
CA GLN A 170 6.60 -6.01 25.63
C GLN A 170 7.58 -6.64 24.62
N PRO A 171 8.52 -7.53 25.05
CA PRO A 171 9.47 -8.18 24.17
C PRO A 171 8.82 -8.91 22.99
N GLU A 172 7.64 -9.53 23.20
CA GLU A 172 6.88 -10.25 22.18
C GLU A 172 6.36 -9.31 21.07
N ASN A 173 6.15 -8.04 21.39
CA ASN A 173 5.65 -7.01 20.47
C ASN A 173 6.77 -6.26 19.74
N TYR A 174 8.03 -6.39 20.22
CA TYR A 174 9.19 -5.85 19.54
C TYR A 174 9.77 -6.90 18.59
N LYS A 175 9.81 -6.62 17.29
CA LYS A 175 9.97 -7.66 16.28
C LYS A 175 11.17 -7.52 15.37
N SER A 176 11.88 -6.38 15.37
CA SER A 176 12.90 -6.14 14.36
C SER A 176 13.94 -5.11 14.79
N PHE A 177 15.13 -5.25 14.20
CA PHE A 177 16.16 -4.21 14.19
C PHE A 177 16.68 -3.99 12.77
N THR A 178 17.29 -2.83 12.52
CA THR A 178 17.80 -2.46 11.20
C THR A 178 19.29 -2.11 11.29
N LEU A 179 20.05 -2.70 10.41
CA LEU A 179 21.44 -2.39 10.10
C LEU A 179 21.44 -1.48 8.86
N LYS A 180 22.19 -0.40 8.90
CA LYS A 180 22.29 0.52 7.76
C LYS A 180 23.45 0.12 6.84
N GLN A 181 24.52 0.87 6.85
CA GLN A 181 25.66 0.67 5.98
C GLN A 181 26.68 -0.34 6.50
N ALA A 182 26.72 -0.56 7.82
CA ALA A 182 27.69 -1.44 8.46
C ALA A 182 27.02 -2.42 9.43
N GLY A 183 27.77 -3.45 9.84
CA GLY A 183 27.33 -4.48 10.78
C GLY A 183 26.68 -5.68 10.10
N TRP A 184 26.76 -5.76 8.77
CA TRP A 184 26.31 -6.89 7.97
C TRP A 184 27.16 -7.02 6.71
N GLU A 185 27.23 -8.23 6.17
CA GLU A 185 27.92 -8.57 4.94
C GLU A 185 27.23 -9.74 4.25
N LEU A 186 27.06 -9.68 2.92
CA LEU A 186 26.63 -10.84 2.13
C LEU A 186 27.83 -11.74 1.87
N VAL A 187 27.75 -12.98 2.36
CA VAL A 187 28.81 -13.99 2.20
C VAL A 187 28.31 -15.05 1.22
N GLY A 188 28.79 -14.97 -0.01
CA GLY A 188 28.24 -15.79 -1.09
C GLY A 188 26.76 -15.44 -1.39
N GLU A 189 26.08 -16.36 -2.07
CA GLU A 189 24.75 -16.08 -2.63
C GLU A 189 23.59 -16.19 -1.62
N HIS A 190 23.74 -16.99 -0.57
CA HIS A 190 22.62 -17.41 0.29
C HIS A 190 22.86 -17.11 1.77
N SER A 191 23.90 -16.34 2.09
CA SER A 191 24.36 -16.16 3.47
C SER A 191 24.53 -14.69 3.81
N LEU A 192 24.14 -14.33 5.02
CA LEU A 192 24.29 -13.01 5.60
C LEU A 192 25.10 -13.12 6.89
N ARG A 193 26.24 -12.44 6.95
CA ARG A 193 27.02 -12.27 8.18
C ARG A 193 26.45 -11.08 8.95
N ILE A 194 26.23 -11.26 10.25
CA ILE A 194 25.89 -10.20 11.21
C ILE A 194 26.79 -10.43 12.43
N GLY A 195 27.72 -9.49 12.69
CA GLY A 195 28.79 -9.71 13.65
C GLY A 195 29.59 -10.97 13.28
N ASP A 196 29.82 -11.85 14.26
CA ASP A 196 30.60 -13.10 14.07
C ASP A 196 29.75 -14.27 13.51
N PHE A 197 28.46 -14.07 13.28
CA PHE A 197 27.56 -15.14 12.90
C PHE A 197 27.13 -15.04 11.43
N VAL A 198 27.16 -16.20 10.75
CA VAL A 198 26.68 -16.35 9.38
C VAL A 198 25.35 -17.07 9.40
N PHE A 199 24.32 -16.44 8.80
CA PHE A 199 22.94 -16.91 8.71
C PHE A 199 22.59 -17.23 7.26
N LYS A 200 22.14 -18.47 6.98
CA LYS A 200 21.67 -18.86 5.65
C LYS A 200 20.20 -18.46 5.45
N PHE A 201 19.83 -18.07 4.25
CA PHE A 201 18.46 -17.72 3.88
C PHE A 201 18.01 -18.40 2.58
N HIS A 202 16.70 -18.57 2.41
CA HIS A 202 16.10 -19.11 1.19
C HIS A 202 16.09 -18.01 0.12
N LYS A 203 17.03 -18.05 -0.80
CA LYS A 203 17.15 -17.09 -1.92
C LYS A 203 16.13 -17.48 -3.00
N SER A 204 15.20 -16.59 -3.30
CA SER A 204 14.20 -16.75 -4.36
C SER A 204 14.41 -15.77 -5.53
N ARG A 205 15.34 -14.84 -5.39
CA ARG A 205 15.68 -13.82 -6.41
C ARG A 205 17.05 -13.21 -6.13
N GLU A 206 17.63 -12.58 -7.12
CA GLU A 206 18.93 -11.92 -7.01
C GLU A 206 18.90 -10.68 -6.09
N ILE A 207 20.01 -10.49 -5.37
CA ILE A 207 20.24 -9.32 -4.52
C ILE A 207 21.40 -8.56 -5.17
N PRO A 208 21.19 -7.35 -5.72
CA PRO A 208 22.29 -6.50 -6.15
C PRO A 208 23.02 -5.95 -4.92
N ALA A 209 24.05 -6.65 -4.47
CA ALA A 209 24.76 -6.39 -3.21
C ALA A 209 25.23 -4.94 -3.07
N GLU A 210 25.79 -4.38 -4.14
CA GLU A 210 26.32 -3.00 -4.20
C GLU A 210 25.26 -1.92 -3.99
N LYS A 211 23.99 -2.26 -4.26
CA LYS A 211 22.85 -1.34 -4.17
C LYS A 211 22.05 -1.47 -2.88
N VAL A 212 22.46 -2.37 -1.95
CA VAL A 212 21.78 -2.55 -0.67
C VAL A 212 22.08 -1.38 0.27
N LYS A 213 21.03 -0.68 0.71
CA LYS A 213 21.15 0.45 1.63
C LYS A 213 20.97 0.08 3.09
N THR A 214 20.05 -0.83 3.35
CA THR A 214 19.73 -1.25 4.73
C THR A 214 19.30 -2.70 4.76
N VAL A 215 19.64 -3.37 5.86
CA VAL A 215 19.22 -4.73 6.16
C VAL A 215 18.38 -4.71 7.42
N THR A 216 17.14 -5.19 7.35
CA THR A 216 16.28 -5.31 8.51
C THR A 216 16.04 -6.78 8.84
N VAL A 217 16.38 -7.17 10.05
CA VAL A 217 16.07 -8.49 10.60
C VAL A 217 14.74 -8.41 11.34
N LYS A 218 13.80 -9.29 11.02
CA LYS A 218 12.44 -9.27 11.62
C LYS A 218 11.98 -10.66 12.00
N ARG A 219 11.50 -10.81 13.22
CA ARG A 219 10.82 -11.99 13.75
C ARG A 219 9.32 -11.88 13.49
N ASP A 220 8.70 -12.92 12.97
CA ASP A 220 7.25 -13.01 12.85
C ASP A 220 6.57 -13.55 14.13
N LYS A 221 5.24 -13.72 14.10
CA LYS A 221 4.48 -14.26 15.23
C LYS A 221 4.70 -15.76 15.49
N LEU A 222 5.30 -16.47 14.54
CA LEU A 222 5.63 -17.88 14.62
C LEU A 222 7.08 -18.15 15.04
N GLY A 223 7.86 -17.08 15.27
CA GLY A 223 9.27 -17.16 15.56
C GLY A 223 10.16 -17.33 14.32
N ASP A 224 9.60 -17.39 13.12
CA ASP A 224 10.40 -17.40 11.90
C ASP A 224 11.09 -16.02 11.72
N ILE A 225 12.36 -16.04 11.33
CA ILE A 225 13.13 -14.81 11.08
C ILE A 225 13.21 -14.57 9.59
N TYR A 226 12.99 -13.33 9.22
CA TYR A 226 13.10 -12.81 7.86
C TYR A 226 14.12 -11.70 7.79
N VAL A 227 14.84 -11.64 6.68
CA VAL A 227 15.75 -10.55 6.34
C VAL A 227 15.13 -9.76 5.20
N PHE A 228 15.16 -8.44 5.34
CA PHE A 228 14.67 -7.49 4.35
C PHE A 228 15.85 -6.64 3.87
N PHE A 229 16.16 -6.75 2.61
CA PHE A 229 17.16 -5.92 1.94
C PHE A 229 16.46 -4.76 1.25
N VAL A 230 16.76 -3.53 1.62
CA VAL A 230 16.30 -2.34 0.91
C VAL A 230 17.34 -1.99 -0.13
N VAL A 231 16.97 -2.15 -1.37
CA VAL A 231 17.86 -1.95 -2.54
C VAL A 231 17.42 -0.70 -3.29
N LYS A 232 18.36 0.15 -3.63
CA LYS A 232 18.16 1.23 -4.60
C LYS A 232 18.47 0.66 -5.99
N SER A 233 17.47 0.41 -6.78
CA SER A 233 17.63 -0.04 -8.17
C SER A 233 17.26 1.08 -9.11
N THR A 234 18.09 1.33 -10.09
CA THR A 234 17.69 1.95 -11.34
C THR A 234 17.24 0.81 -12.25
N GLU A 235 15.97 0.43 -12.21
CA GLU A 235 15.44 -0.48 -13.21
C GLU A 235 15.01 0.32 -14.43
N PHE A 236 15.55 -0.09 -15.55
CA PHE A 236 14.90 0.14 -16.83
C PHE A 236 13.65 -0.73 -16.84
N VAL A 237 12.51 -0.15 -16.58
CA VAL A 237 11.24 -0.87 -16.79
C VAL A 237 11.04 -0.90 -18.30
N PRO A 238 11.02 -2.08 -18.93
CA PRO A 238 10.68 -2.14 -20.35
C PRO A 238 9.32 -1.48 -20.51
N LYS A 239 9.25 -0.48 -21.38
CA LYS A 239 8.00 0.19 -21.71
C LYS A 239 7.11 -0.87 -22.32
N ARG A 240 6.08 -1.30 -21.60
CA ARG A 240 5.05 -2.18 -22.15
C ARG A 240 4.42 -1.45 -23.33
N CYS A 241 4.20 -2.14 -24.44
CA CYS A 241 3.38 -1.61 -25.54
C CYS A 241 2.02 -1.22 -24.97
N ALA A 242 1.55 -0.03 -25.30
CA ALA A 242 0.22 0.42 -24.90
C ALA A 242 -0.82 -0.52 -25.50
N THR A 243 -1.79 -0.94 -24.72
CA THR A 243 -2.90 -1.80 -25.19
C THR A 243 -4.05 -0.98 -25.76
N GLY A 244 -4.07 0.34 -25.52
CA GLY A 244 -5.18 1.23 -25.87
C GLY A 244 -6.44 0.98 -25.03
N LYS A 245 -6.40 0.07 -24.04
CA LYS A 245 -7.57 -0.32 -23.25
C LYS A 245 -7.65 0.41 -21.93
N SER A 246 -8.85 0.88 -21.60
CA SER A 246 -9.18 1.52 -20.35
C SER A 246 -10.29 0.74 -19.64
N VAL A 247 -10.35 0.81 -18.31
CA VAL A 247 -11.38 0.14 -17.51
C VAL A 247 -11.76 0.94 -16.29
N GLY A 248 -13.07 1.04 -16.04
CA GLY A 248 -13.65 1.45 -14.79
C GLY A 248 -13.93 0.23 -13.92
N ILE A 249 -13.67 0.31 -12.63
CA ILE A 249 -13.82 -0.80 -11.70
C ILE A 249 -14.61 -0.34 -10.49
N ASP A 250 -15.74 -0.98 -10.26
CA ASP A 250 -16.52 -0.87 -9.03
C ASP A 250 -16.11 -1.97 -8.04
N PHE A 251 -16.00 -1.61 -6.74
CA PHE A 251 -15.74 -2.55 -5.65
C PHE A 251 -17.05 -3.01 -5.02
N GLY A 252 -17.47 -4.19 -5.39
CA GLY A 252 -18.70 -4.78 -4.87
C GLY A 252 -18.53 -5.55 -3.55
N PHE A 253 -19.68 -5.82 -2.89
CA PHE A 253 -19.73 -6.72 -1.73
C PHE A 253 -20.09 -8.15 -2.13
N ASP A 254 -20.81 -8.34 -3.20
CA ASP A 254 -21.17 -9.66 -3.70
C ASP A 254 -20.10 -10.17 -4.65
N GLN A 255 -19.67 -9.39 -5.58
CA GLN A 255 -18.48 -9.59 -6.40
C GLN A 255 -17.34 -8.70 -5.88
N PHE A 256 -16.08 -9.16 -6.01
CA PHE A 256 -14.93 -8.39 -5.55
C PHE A 256 -14.69 -7.16 -6.42
N LEU A 257 -14.75 -7.33 -7.75
CA LEU A 257 -14.65 -6.28 -8.73
C LEU A 257 -15.70 -6.50 -9.82
N THR A 258 -16.35 -5.43 -10.27
CA THR A 258 -17.14 -5.38 -11.50
C THR A 258 -16.45 -4.41 -12.45
N LEU A 259 -16.10 -4.87 -13.65
CA LEU A 259 -15.35 -4.13 -14.64
C LEU A 259 -16.30 -3.58 -15.72
N SER A 260 -15.96 -2.42 -16.28
CA SER A 260 -16.72 -1.76 -17.35
C SER A 260 -16.68 -2.51 -18.71
N ASP A 261 -15.85 -3.53 -18.85
CA ASP A 261 -15.84 -4.44 -20.01
C ASP A 261 -16.81 -5.63 -19.85
N GLY A 262 -17.62 -5.65 -18.80
CA GLY A 262 -18.59 -6.70 -18.51
C GLY A 262 -18.02 -7.89 -17.73
N THR A 263 -16.71 -7.90 -17.43
CA THR A 263 -16.14 -8.97 -16.60
C THR A 263 -16.35 -8.69 -15.13
N SER A 264 -16.58 -9.74 -14.33
CA SER A 264 -16.64 -9.68 -12.89
C SER A 264 -15.61 -10.62 -12.25
N VAL A 265 -15.16 -10.28 -11.08
CA VAL A 265 -14.15 -11.05 -10.32
C VAL A 265 -14.68 -11.35 -8.95
N ASP A 266 -14.85 -12.64 -8.65
CA ASP A 266 -15.25 -13.11 -7.33
C ASP A 266 -14.08 -13.26 -6.38
N ALA A 267 -14.29 -12.91 -5.11
CA ALA A 267 -13.29 -13.18 -4.09
C ALA A 267 -13.33 -14.63 -3.63
N PRO A 268 -12.16 -15.30 -3.50
CA PRO A 268 -12.09 -16.70 -3.09
C PRO A 268 -12.52 -16.99 -1.65
N MET A 269 -12.86 -15.98 -0.85
CA MET A 269 -13.38 -16.08 0.52
C MET A 269 -12.53 -16.99 1.44
N PHE A 270 -11.21 -16.85 1.39
CA PHE A 270 -10.27 -17.70 2.12
C PHE A 270 -10.51 -17.74 3.63
N PHE A 271 -10.83 -16.60 4.24
CA PHE A 271 -11.11 -16.53 5.67
C PHE A 271 -12.43 -17.20 6.03
N LYS A 272 -13.47 -17.05 5.21
CA LYS A 272 -14.79 -17.68 5.42
C LYS A 272 -14.67 -19.19 5.36
N ARG A 273 -13.85 -19.73 4.42
CA ARG A 273 -13.61 -21.18 4.28
C ARG A 273 -12.97 -21.77 5.54
N ASP A 274 -11.95 -21.10 6.10
CA ASP A 274 -11.21 -21.61 7.25
C ASP A 274 -11.80 -21.14 8.60
N LEU A 275 -12.94 -20.42 8.60
CA LEU A 275 -13.52 -19.79 9.79
C LEU A 275 -13.87 -20.77 10.89
N ARG A 276 -14.38 -21.98 10.54
CA ARG A 276 -14.71 -23.04 11.51
C ARG A 276 -13.47 -23.46 12.28
N TYR A 277 -12.39 -23.75 11.59
CA TYR A 277 -11.11 -24.14 12.18
C TYR A 277 -10.51 -23.04 13.08
N ILE A 278 -10.52 -21.79 12.60
CA ILE A 278 -10.06 -20.64 13.38
C ILE A 278 -10.86 -20.46 14.67
N ARG A 279 -12.19 -20.62 14.62
CA ARG A 279 -13.05 -20.53 15.80
C ARG A 279 -12.76 -21.68 16.79
N GLN A 280 -12.54 -22.89 16.31
CA GLN A 280 -12.17 -24.04 17.14
C GLN A 280 -10.85 -23.77 17.88
N LEU A 281 -9.79 -23.34 17.17
CA LEU A 281 -8.51 -22.99 17.76
C LEU A 281 -8.63 -21.81 18.77
N SER A 282 -9.41 -20.79 18.45
CA SER A 282 -9.63 -19.64 19.33
C SER A 282 -10.33 -20.05 20.63
N ARG A 283 -11.38 -20.89 20.54
CA ARG A 283 -12.10 -21.42 21.72
C ARG A 283 -11.20 -22.32 22.55
N SER A 284 -10.40 -23.20 21.90
CA SER A 284 -9.42 -24.03 22.59
C SER A 284 -8.38 -23.19 23.32
N MET A 285 -7.88 -22.13 22.70
CA MET A 285 -6.90 -21.24 23.33
C MET A 285 -7.47 -20.49 24.54
N SER A 286 -8.73 -20.01 24.47
CA SER A 286 -9.36 -19.25 25.56
C SER A 286 -9.63 -20.08 26.82
N ARG A 287 -9.74 -21.43 26.68
CA ARG A 287 -9.93 -22.35 27.83
C ARG A 287 -8.64 -22.75 28.53
N LYS A 288 -7.49 -22.37 27.97
CA LYS A 288 -6.18 -22.77 28.49
C LYS A 288 -5.58 -21.68 29.35
N THR A 289 -4.79 -22.05 30.35
CA THR A 289 -4.05 -21.11 31.19
C THR A 289 -3.10 -20.29 30.32
N HIS A 290 -3.22 -18.98 30.40
CA HIS A 290 -2.40 -18.05 29.64
C HIS A 290 -0.91 -18.32 29.83
N ASN A 291 -0.15 -18.34 28.74
CA ASN A 291 1.28 -18.64 28.68
C ASN A 291 1.70 -20.08 29.08
N SER A 292 0.77 -20.99 29.35
CA SER A 292 1.12 -22.42 29.47
C SER A 292 1.66 -22.98 28.14
N ASN A 293 2.38 -24.11 28.18
CA ASN A 293 2.87 -24.79 26.98
C ASN A 293 1.74 -25.14 26.03
N SER A 294 0.62 -25.62 26.53
CA SER A 294 -0.56 -25.99 25.74
C SER A 294 -1.23 -24.74 25.11
N TRP A 295 -1.30 -23.62 25.83
CA TRP A 295 -1.77 -22.35 25.29
C TRP A 295 -0.85 -21.85 24.18
N ASN A 296 0.46 -21.88 24.40
CA ASN A 296 1.46 -21.44 23.41
C ASN A 296 1.42 -22.29 22.14
N SER A 297 1.24 -23.61 22.25
CA SER A 297 1.08 -24.50 21.09
C SER A 297 -0.16 -24.12 20.29
N THR A 298 -1.33 -23.98 20.92
CA THR A 298 -2.58 -23.59 20.24
C THR A 298 -2.48 -22.20 19.62
N ARG A 299 -1.80 -21.26 20.29
CA ARG A 299 -1.52 -19.92 19.75
C ARG A 299 -0.67 -19.98 18.46
N LEU A 300 0.31 -20.88 18.42
CA LEU A 300 1.11 -21.09 17.21
C LEU A 300 0.27 -21.66 16.07
N ASP A 301 -0.62 -22.64 16.35
CA ASP A 301 -1.50 -23.21 15.33
C ASP A 301 -2.48 -22.17 14.78
N LEU A 302 -3.07 -21.37 15.65
CA LEU A 302 -3.92 -20.26 15.24
C LEU A 302 -3.16 -19.24 14.36
N ASN A 303 -1.93 -18.89 14.72
CA ASN A 303 -1.10 -18.01 13.92
C ASN A 303 -0.69 -18.64 12.57
N ARG A 304 -0.49 -19.96 12.51
CA ARG A 304 -0.24 -20.70 11.25
C ARG A 304 -1.44 -20.62 10.33
N ALA A 305 -2.66 -20.84 10.86
CA ALA A 305 -3.91 -20.75 10.09
C ALA A 305 -4.08 -19.33 9.49
N TYR A 306 -3.95 -18.30 10.30
CA TYR A 306 -4.02 -16.92 9.80
C TYR A 306 -2.94 -16.60 8.76
N ARG A 307 -1.72 -17.09 8.93
CA ARG A 307 -0.63 -16.90 7.96
C ARG A 307 -0.94 -17.59 6.63
N ALA A 308 -1.48 -18.80 6.66
CA ALA A 308 -1.87 -19.53 5.44
C ALA A 308 -2.93 -18.75 4.64
N ILE A 309 -3.97 -18.24 5.32
CA ILE A 309 -5.00 -17.41 4.69
C ILE A 309 -4.39 -16.13 4.10
N GLN A 310 -3.53 -15.45 4.85
CA GLN A 310 -2.87 -14.25 4.36
C GLN A 310 -2.04 -14.53 3.10
N HIS A 311 -1.28 -15.63 3.07
CA HIS A 311 -0.47 -15.99 1.90
C HIS A 311 -1.32 -16.29 0.68
N LYS A 312 -2.40 -17.10 0.83
CA LYS A 312 -3.34 -17.40 -0.26
C LYS A 312 -3.96 -16.11 -0.83
N ARG A 313 -4.42 -15.22 0.04
CA ARG A 313 -5.00 -13.94 -0.37
C ARG A 313 -3.97 -13.01 -1.02
N ASP A 314 -2.75 -12.93 -0.46
CA ASP A 314 -1.69 -12.10 -1.02
C ASP A 314 -1.27 -12.57 -2.42
N ASP A 315 -1.19 -13.88 -2.64
CA ASP A 315 -0.89 -14.48 -3.93
C ASP A 315 -1.99 -14.16 -4.96
N TRP A 316 -3.25 -14.37 -4.58
CA TRP A 316 -4.40 -14.04 -5.44
C TRP A 316 -4.43 -12.55 -5.81
N HIS A 317 -4.23 -11.66 -4.84
CA HIS A 317 -4.15 -10.21 -5.12
C HIS A 317 -3.01 -9.85 -6.07
N TRP A 318 -1.84 -10.50 -5.96
CA TRP A 318 -0.74 -10.25 -6.87
C TRP A 318 -1.07 -10.69 -8.30
N ARG A 319 -1.66 -11.87 -8.48
CA ARG A 319 -2.07 -12.37 -9.80
C ARG A 319 -3.08 -11.43 -10.43
N LEU A 320 -4.15 -11.11 -9.74
CA LEU A 320 -5.18 -10.20 -10.23
C LEU A 320 -4.63 -8.81 -10.58
N ALA A 321 -3.75 -8.25 -9.73
CA ALA A 321 -3.14 -6.97 -10.01
C ALA A 321 -2.18 -7.01 -11.21
N HIS A 322 -1.49 -8.13 -11.45
CA HIS A 322 -0.70 -8.35 -12.66
C HIS A 322 -1.59 -8.41 -13.92
N GLU A 323 -2.66 -9.20 -13.88
CA GLU A 323 -3.62 -9.33 -14.98
C GLU A 323 -4.20 -7.97 -15.39
N LEU A 324 -4.68 -7.19 -14.42
CA LEU A 324 -5.23 -5.86 -14.68
C LEU A 324 -4.18 -4.91 -15.29
N CYS A 325 -2.98 -4.86 -14.70
CA CYS A 325 -1.93 -3.98 -15.22
C CYS A 325 -1.37 -4.46 -16.58
N GLN A 326 -1.51 -5.74 -16.95
CA GLN A 326 -1.15 -6.24 -18.28
C GLN A 326 -2.23 -5.94 -19.32
N LYS A 327 -3.51 -5.96 -18.92
CA LYS A 327 -4.64 -5.82 -19.83
C LYS A 327 -4.97 -4.36 -20.12
N TYR A 328 -4.80 -3.43 -19.14
CA TYR A 328 -5.27 -2.06 -19.26
C TYR A 328 -4.17 -1.02 -19.05
N ASP A 329 -4.25 0.07 -19.81
CA ASP A 329 -3.35 1.23 -19.70
C ASP A 329 -3.88 2.25 -18.72
N LEU A 330 -5.21 2.34 -18.57
CA LEU A 330 -5.92 3.19 -17.61
C LEU A 330 -6.88 2.35 -16.78
N ILE A 331 -6.79 2.52 -15.47
CA ILE A 331 -7.69 1.87 -14.51
C ILE A 331 -8.31 2.94 -13.60
N CYS A 332 -9.62 3.08 -13.64
CA CYS A 332 -10.37 4.03 -12.84
C CYS A 332 -11.07 3.33 -11.68
N PHE A 333 -10.98 3.87 -10.46
CA PHE A 333 -11.62 3.36 -9.27
C PHE A 333 -12.38 4.44 -8.52
N GLU A 334 -13.42 4.06 -7.78
CA GLU A 334 -14.03 4.93 -6.78
C GLU A 334 -13.17 5.00 -5.50
N THR A 335 -13.12 6.18 -4.88
CA THR A 335 -12.46 6.38 -3.60
C THR A 335 -13.33 5.91 -2.45
N LEU A 336 -13.16 4.68 -1.97
CA LEU A 336 -13.98 4.09 -0.93
C LEU A 336 -13.52 4.42 0.50
N ASN A 337 -14.51 4.66 1.38
CA ASN A 337 -14.27 4.76 2.83
C ASN A 337 -14.30 3.36 3.50
N PHE A 338 -13.22 2.61 3.35
CA PHE A 338 -13.12 1.25 3.91
C PHE A 338 -13.36 1.16 5.43
N LYS A 339 -13.14 2.23 6.20
CA LYS A 339 -13.42 2.24 7.64
C LYS A 339 -14.91 2.18 7.95
N PHE A 340 -15.71 2.85 7.15
CA PHE A 340 -17.19 2.82 7.28
C PHE A 340 -17.73 1.43 6.96
N PHE A 341 -17.30 0.86 5.85
CA PHE A 341 -17.69 -0.48 5.42
C PHE A 341 -17.22 -1.58 6.37
N GLN A 342 -16.06 -1.41 6.99
CA GLN A 342 -15.54 -2.36 7.97
C GLN A 342 -16.43 -2.49 9.21
N ARG A 343 -17.15 -1.43 9.60
CA ARG A 343 -18.09 -1.47 10.72
C ARG A 343 -19.35 -2.30 10.38
N LYS A 344 -19.88 -2.17 9.16
CA LYS A 344 -21.11 -2.88 8.73
C LYS A 344 -20.83 -4.30 8.23
N HIS A 345 -19.75 -4.52 7.49
CA HIS A 345 -19.43 -5.77 6.79
C HIS A 345 -18.03 -6.33 7.13
N GLY A 346 -17.58 -6.16 8.37
CA GLY A 346 -16.19 -6.40 8.79
C GLY A 346 -15.59 -7.73 8.37
N LYS A 347 -16.37 -8.83 8.39
CA LYS A 347 -15.88 -10.16 7.99
C LYS A 347 -15.60 -10.25 6.48
N LYS A 348 -16.52 -9.79 5.63
CA LYS A 348 -16.36 -9.78 4.16
C LYS A 348 -15.19 -8.85 3.78
N ILE A 349 -15.14 -7.64 4.32
CA ILE A 349 -14.06 -6.67 4.04
C ILE A 349 -12.69 -7.18 4.51
N GLN A 350 -12.66 -7.88 5.64
CA GLN A 350 -11.43 -8.52 6.11
C GLN A 350 -10.98 -9.63 5.14
N ASP A 351 -11.93 -10.37 4.57
CA ASP A 351 -11.64 -11.42 3.59
C ASP A 351 -11.16 -10.83 2.27
N PHE A 352 -11.83 -9.82 1.76
CA PHE A 352 -11.48 -9.13 0.52
C PHE A 352 -10.11 -8.44 0.57
N GLY A 353 -9.81 -7.74 1.67
CA GLY A 353 -8.52 -7.07 1.86
C GLY A 353 -8.21 -5.99 0.83
N PHE A 354 -9.22 -5.26 0.35
CA PHE A 354 -9.14 -4.20 -0.68
C PHE A 354 -7.93 -3.27 -0.53
N VAL A 355 -7.68 -2.75 0.68
CA VAL A 355 -6.54 -1.84 0.92
C VAL A 355 -5.21 -2.48 0.54
N ASN A 356 -5.05 -3.79 0.76
CA ASN A 356 -3.82 -4.51 0.39
C ASN A 356 -3.76 -4.77 -1.11
N PHE A 357 -4.90 -5.04 -1.74
CA PHE A 357 -5.02 -5.17 -3.19
C PHE A 357 -4.63 -3.88 -3.89
N VAL A 358 -5.24 -2.75 -3.52
CA VAL A 358 -4.94 -1.43 -4.09
C VAL A 358 -3.45 -1.05 -3.92
N LYS A 359 -2.82 -1.38 -2.78
CA LYS A 359 -1.38 -1.14 -2.60
C LYS A 359 -0.52 -1.94 -3.59
N LYS A 360 -0.89 -3.20 -3.86
CA LYS A 360 -0.18 -4.03 -4.83
C LYS A 360 -0.39 -3.52 -6.24
N LEU A 361 -1.63 -3.15 -6.57
CA LEU A 361 -1.98 -2.58 -7.86
C LEU A 361 -1.22 -1.27 -8.12
N LYS A 362 -1.20 -0.32 -7.17
CA LYS A 362 -0.42 0.93 -7.25
C LYS A 362 1.09 0.67 -7.45
N TYR A 363 1.61 -0.38 -6.83
CA TYR A 363 3.01 -0.77 -7.01
C TYR A 363 3.28 -1.31 -8.43
N LEU A 364 2.39 -2.18 -8.95
CA LEU A 364 2.54 -2.74 -10.28
C LEU A 364 2.26 -1.73 -11.38
N ALA A 365 1.28 -0.85 -11.20
CA ALA A 365 0.95 0.20 -12.14
C ALA A 365 2.18 1.07 -12.47
N LYS A 366 2.95 1.47 -11.44
CA LYS A 366 4.22 2.19 -11.65
C LYS A 366 5.22 1.40 -12.47
N ARG A 367 5.19 0.08 -12.35
CA ARG A 367 6.11 -0.82 -13.07
C ARG A 367 5.67 -1.09 -14.50
N TYR A 368 4.37 -1.21 -14.73
CA TYR A 368 3.79 -1.47 -16.06
C TYR A 368 3.56 -0.19 -16.86
N GLY A 369 3.63 0.99 -16.22
CA GLY A 369 3.26 2.26 -16.84
C GLY A 369 1.74 2.44 -16.96
N THR A 370 0.96 1.63 -16.24
CA THR A 370 -0.50 1.75 -16.16
C THR A 370 -0.84 2.98 -15.31
N GLN A 371 -1.77 3.80 -15.78
CA GLN A 371 -2.30 4.92 -15.01
C GLN A 371 -3.46 4.45 -14.13
N ILE A 372 -3.51 4.93 -12.89
CA ILE A 372 -4.62 4.68 -11.98
C ILE A 372 -5.23 6.01 -11.58
N VAL A 373 -6.53 6.16 -11.79
CA VAL A 373 -7.33 7.31 -11.40
C VAL A 373 -8.31 6.90 -10.31
N PHE A 374 -8.37 7.65 -9.22
CA PHE A 374 -9.36 7.49 -8.16
C PHE A 374 -10.37 8.61 -8.26
N VAL A 375 -11.58 8.28 -8.65
CA VAL A 375 -12.71 9.19 -8.73
C VAL A 375 -13.17 9.59 -7.32
N ASP A 376 -13.73 10.79 -7.17
CA ASP A 376 -14.21 11.28 -5.88
C ASP A 376 -15.26 10.34 -5.27
N ARG A 377 -15.21 10.16 -3.97
CA ARG A 377 -16.12 9.29 -3.21
C ARG A 377 -17.58 9.79 -3.18
N PHE A 378 -17.83 11.03 -3.53
CA PHE A 378 -19.17 11.62 -3.59
C PHE A 378 -19.76 11.57 -4.99
N PHE A 379 -19.00 11.11 -5.97
CA PHE A 379 -19.52 10.88 -7.31
C PHE A 379 -20.57 9.77 -7.26
N PRO A 380 -21.81 10.04 -7.71
CA PRO A 380 -22.94 9.10 -7.55
C PRO A 380 -22.92 8.00 -8.63
N SER A 381 -21.81 7.29 -8.78
CA SER A 381 -21.56 6.30 -9.85
C SER A 381 -22.69 5.29 -10.02
N SER A 382 -23.25 4.78 -8.91
CA SER A 382 -24.31 3.77 -8.93
C SER A 382 -25.72 4.34 -9.15
N GLN A 383 -25.89 5.69 -9.12
CA GLN A 383 -27.19 6.34 -9.28
C GLN A 383 -27.37 6.98 -10.66
N LEU A 384 -26.29 7.19 -11.41
CA LEU A 384 -26.33 7.79 -12.75
C LEU A 384 -26.62 6.74 -13.80
N CYS A 385 -27.48 7.08 -14.74
CA CYS A 385 -27.62 6.32 -15.98
C CYS A 385 -26.41 6.60 -16.90
N ASN A 386 -25.65 5.58 -17.25
CA ASN A 386 -24.48 5.75 -18.13
C ASN A 386 -24.87 6.20 -19.55
N ALA A 387 -26.10 5.90 -19.99
CA ALA A 387 -26.55 6.25 -21.33
C ALA A 387 -26.96 7.73 -21.47
N CYS A 388 -27.68 8.30 -20.48
CA CYS A 388 -28.23 9.66 -20.61
C CYS A 388 -27.85 10.62 -19.45
N GLY A 389 -27.13 10.15 -18.44
CA GLY A 389 -26.72 10.97 -17.28
C GLY A 389 -27.82 11.25 -16.25
N TYR A 390 -29.04 10.70 -16.43
CA TYR A 390 -30.10 10.86 -15.45
C TYR A 390 -29.71 10.25 -14.11
N GLN A 391 -29.89 11.01 -13.02
CA GLN A 391 -29.62 10.51 -11.67
C GLN A 391 -30.92 9.99 -11.05
N ASN A 392 -30.99 8.67 -10.84
CA ASN A 392 -32.13 8.01 -10.21
C ASN A 392 -32.00 7.99 -8.68
N PRO A 393 -32.84 8.75 -7.93
CA PRO A 393 -32.77 8.80 -6.47
C PRO A 393 -33.16 7.49 -5.78
N GLU A 394 -33.93 6.62 -6.42
CA GLU A 394 -34.36 5.33 -5.88
C GLU A 394 -33.22 4.35 -5.69
N LEU A 395 -32.15 4.51 -6.48
CA LEU A 395 -30.95 3.69 -6.38
C LEU A 395 -30.10 3.93 -5.12
N LYS A 396 -30.55 4.79 -4.21
CA LYS A 396 -30.02 4.84 -2.82
C LYS A 396 -30.35 3.54 -2.07
N ASP A 397 -31.41 2.84 -2.44
CA ASP A 397 -31.66 1.49 -1.94
C ASP A 397 -30.68 0.50 -2.60
N LEU A 398 -29.80 -0.07 -1.77
CA LEU A 398 -28.79 -1.03 -2.22
C LEU A 398 -29.37 -2.39 -2.64
N LYS A 399 -30.65 -2.64 -2.42
CA LYS A 399 -31.34 -3.88 -2.82
C LYS A 399 -31.66 -3.90 -4.31
N ILE A 400 -31.82 -2.72 -4.92
CA ILE A 400 -32.11 -2.61 -6.35
C ILE A 400 -30.84 -2.93 -7.13
N ARG A 401 -30.83 -4.06 -7.82
CA ARG A 401 -29.67 -4.52 -8.61
C ARG A 401 -29.85 -4.27 -10.10
N GLU A 402 -31.07 -4.41 -10.59
CA GLU A 402 -31.45 -4.15 -11.98
C GLU A 402 -32.47 -3.04 -12.01
N TRP A 403 -32.39 -2.18 -12.99
CA TRP A 403 -33.30 -1.07 -13.15
C TRP A 403 -33.36 -0.57 -14.59
N VAL A 404 -34.47 0.05 -14.95
CA VAL A 404 -34.68 0.70 -16.25
C VAL A 404 -34.67 2.21 -16.04
N CYS A 405 -33.95 2.93 -16.86
CA CYS A 405 -33.90 4.38 -16.79
C CYS A 405 -35.25 4.99 -17.20
N PRO A 406 -35.91 5.81 -16.35
CA PRO A 406 -37.21 6.39 -16.69
C PRO A 406 -37.14 7.44 -17.80
N VAL A 407 -35.94 7.97 -18.11
CA VAL A 407 -35.76 9.00 -19.14
C VAL A 407 -35.41 8.41 -20.51
N CYS A 408 -34.48 7.47 -20.58
CA CYS A 408 -34.02 6.93 -21.87
C CYS A 408 -34.40 5.47 -22.12
N GLY A 409 -35.08 4.80 -21.18
CA GLY A 409 -35.49 3.41 -21.31
C GLY A 409 -34.39 2.36 -21.26
N ALA A 410 -33.13 2.76 -21.07
CA ALA A 410 -32.01 1.82 -21.00
C ALA A 410 -32.08 0.94 -19.75
N SER A 411 -31.90 -0.37 -19.93
CA SER A 411 -31.80 -1.34 -18.83
C SER A 411 -30.40 -1.44 -18.33
N HIS A 412 -30.25 -1.45 -17.01
CA HIS A 412 -28.94 -1.44 -16.35
C HIS A 412 -28.87 -2.49 -15.24
N GLU A 413 -27.76 -3.22 -15.21
CA GLU A 413 -27.27 -3.84 -13.97
C GLU A 413 -26.47 -2.78 -13.21
N ARG A 414 -26.78 -2.60 -11.92
CA ARG A 414 -26.28 -1.51 -11.08
C ARG A 414 -24.77 -1.41 -11.03
N ASP A 415 -24.08 -2.52 -10.70
CA ASP A 415 -22.64 -2.54 -10.47
C ASP A 415 -21.87 -2.38 -11.82
N PHE A 416 -22.42 -2.96 -12.89
CA PHE A 416 -21.88 -2.78 -14.24
C PHE A 416 -22.06 -1.34 -14.76
N ASN A 417 -23.25 -0.76 -14.57
CA ASN A 417 -23.52 0.64 -14.90
C ASN A 417 -22.58 1.58 -14.10
N ALA A 418 -22.38 1.32 -12.79
CA ALA A 418 -21.47 2.08 -11.96
C ALA A 418 -20.03 2.02 -12.46
N SER A 419 -19.55 0.85 -12.90
CA SER A 419 -18.21 0.69 -13.44
C SER A 419 -17.98 1.52 -14.71
N LYS A 420 -18.98 1.65 -15.58
CA LYS A 420 -18.95 2.54 -16.76
C LYS A 420 -18.87 4.01 -16.36
N ASN A 421 -19.73 4.44 -15.43
CA ASN A 421 -19.71 5.82 -14.91
C ASN A 421 -18.36 6.17 -14.25
N ILE A 422 -17.74 5.22 -13.55
CA ILE A 422 -16.40 5.39 -12.97
C ILE A 422 -15.33 5.56 -14.07
N LEU A 423 -15.44 4.84 -15.18
CA LEU A 423 -14.56 5.00 -16.31
C LEU A 423 -14.68 6.39 -16.95
N ASP A 424 -15.92 6.81 -17.21
CA ASP A 424 -16.21 8.10 -17.86
C ASP A 424 -15.73 9.27 -17.00
N GLU A 425 -16.04 9.26 -15.70
CA GLU A 425 -15.61 10.30 -14.77
C GLU A 425 -14.08 10.28 -14.57
N GLY A 426 -13.48 9.09 -14.51
CA GLY A 426 -12.02 8.95 -14.47
C GLY A 426 -11.33 9.51 -15.71
N GLY A 427 -11.92 9.31 -16.89
CA GLY A 427 -11.46 9.90 -18.14
C GLY A 427 -11.59 11.43 -18.16
N ARG A 428 -12.73 11.96 -17.69
CA ARG A 428 -12.94 13.41 -17.52
C ARG A 428 -11.93 14.03 -16.54
N ALA A 429 -11.70 13.36 -15.41
CA ALA A 429 -10.71 13.80 -14.43
C ALA A 429 -9.30 13.86 -15.02
N LEU A 430 -8.91 12.88 -15.82
CA LEU A 430 -7.62 12.83 -16.49
C LEU A 430 -7.48 13.94 -17.53
N ALA A 431 -8.56 14.26 -18.25
CA ALA A 431 -8.62 15.35 -19.22
C ALA A 431 -8.77 16.77 -18.55
N GLY A 432 -8.94 16.86 -17.23
CA GLY A 432 -9.18 18.10 -16.50
C GLY A 432 -10.60 18.67 -16.69
N LEU A 433 -11.56 17.83 -17.08
CA LEU A 433 -12.95 18.20 -17.40
C LEU A 433 -13.96 17.78 -16.30
N THR A 434 -13.46 17.33 -15.13
CA THR A 434 -14.34 16.91 -14.03
C THR A 434 -14.83 18.08 -13.19
N GLU A 435 -16.05 18.01 -12.71
CA GLU A 435 -16.62 18.93 -11.72
C GLU A 435 -16.12 18.65 -10.30
N PHE A 436 -15.65 17.41 -10.03
CA PHE A 436 -15.14 16.96 -8.74
C PHE A 436 -13.66 17.28 -8.60
N LYS A 437 -13.29 18.00 -7.52
CA LYS A 437 -11.90 18.46 -7.28
C LYS A 437 -10.99 17.42 -6.61
N ASN A 438 -11.55 16.36 -6.03
CA ASN A 438 -10.84 15.39 -5.20
C ASN A 438 -10.62 14.07 -5.97
N PHE A 439 -9.74 14.06 -6.93
CA PHE A 439 -9.29 12.85 -7.60
C PHE A 439 -7.77 12.63 -7.40
N GLU A 440 -7.32 11.41 -7.43
CA GLU A 440 -5.91 11.00 -7.30
C GLU A 440 -5.48 10.27 -8.56
N VAL A 441 -4.48 10.81 -9.28
CA VAL A 441 -3.84 10.15 -10.43
C VAL A 441 -2.50 9.57 -9.99
N ILE A 442 -2.25 8.31 -10.31
CA ILE A 442 -1.01 7.61 -10.01
C ILE A 442 -0.51 6.97 -11.31
N GLY A 443 0.65 7.40 -11.75
CA GLY A 443 1.32 6.87 -12.95
C GLY A 443 2.84 6.90 -12.82
#